data_ced26958920c2a19a18ee84b4ba4004b
#
_entry.id   ced26958920c2a19a18ee84b4ba4004b
#
_cell.length_a   1.000
_cell.length_b   1.000
_cell.length_c   1.000
_cell.angle_alpha   90.00
_cell.angle_beta   90.00
_cell.angle_gamma   90.00
#
_symmetry.space_group_name_H-M   'P 1'
#
loop_
_entity.id
_entity.type
_entity.pdbx_description
1 polymer ?
#
loop_
_entity_poly.entity_id
_entity_poly.type
_entity_poly.pdbx_seq_one_letter_code
_entity_poly.pdbx_strand_id
1 'polypeptide(L)'
;MIQISDYHADSVPGLIEEIEHESPDIIVSTGDLVHDTGSYTPGVRLCKHLIDIAPVYAVTGNHDLWRSDYEDFERELTAIGVKTLHDERVILKRNESEISLSGIDDPFALNSVKIAENIENSLAKLPRYNGYDILLFHRANLFDRLKYRGFNLILAGHMHGGQFRIPKGRGVVAPKSSWGSKSSMFFPKYFAGHYHAPHTDMIVNRGIGNPMLLPRLFNRPEITVITLKHKKEI
;
A
#
# COMPACT_ATOMS: atom_id res chain seq x y z
N MET A 1 -11.74 4.95 6.53
CA MET A 1 -10.88 4.22 5.55
C MET A 1 -10.01 3.24 6.30
N ILE A 2 -9.88 2.03 5.77
CA ILE A 2 -8.90 1.04 6.26
C ILE A 2 -7.84 0.81 5.19
N GLN A 3 -6.57 0.79 5.60
CA GLN A 3 -5.46 0.36 4.77
C GLN A 3 -5.03 -1.04 5.17
N ILE A 4 -4.94 -1.93 4.19
CA ILE A 4 -4.25 -3.22 4.25
C ILE A 4 -3.06 -3.20 3.29
N SER A 5 -2.09 -4.09 3.52
CA SER A 5 -0.91 -4.25 2.67
C SER A 5 -0.29 -5.62 2.85
N ASP A 6 0.47 -6.07 1.87
CA ASP A 6 1.38 -7.22 2.02
C ASP A 6 0.65 -8.46 2.60
N TYR A 7 -0.46 -8.85 1.99
CA TYR A 7 -1.23 -10.03 2.40
C TYR A 7 -0.54 -11.32 1.98
N HIS A 8 0.09 -11.34 0.79
CA HIS A 8 0.82 -12.50 0.26
C HIS A 8 0.05 -13.81 0.24
N ALA A 9 -1.26 -13.73 0.06
CA ALA A 9 -2.14 -14.91 0.09
C ALA A 9 -2.04 -15.75 1.38
N ASP A 10 -1.64 -15.15 2.49
CA ASP A 10 -1.45 -15.80 3.79
C ASP A 10 -2.79 -16.00 4.53
N SER A 11 -2.81 -16.85 5.51
CA SER A 11 -3.98 -17.03 6.37
C SER A 11 -3.88 -16.10 7.58
N VAL A 12 -4.83 -15.18 7.71
CA VAL A 12 -4.89 -14.20 8.81
C VAL A 12 -6.24 -14.34 9.52
N PRO A 13 -6.34 -15.22 10.53
CA PRO A 13 -7.59 -15.42 11.26
C PRO A 13 -8.08 -14.12 11.92
N GLY A 14 -9.40 -13.88 11.85
CA GLY A 14 -10.04 -12.70 12.46
C GLY A 14 -9.89 -11.41 11.68
N LEU A 15 -9.21 -11.41 10.50
CA LEU A 15 -8.96 -10.20 9.71
C LEU A 15 -10.27 -9.57 9.22
N ILE A 16 -11.19 -10.36 8.72
CA ILE A 16 -12.45 -9.86 8.16
C ILE A 16 -13.31 -9.28 9.26
N GLU A 17 -13.45 -10.00 10.38
CA GLU A 17 -14.21 -9.55 11.54
C GLU A 17 -13.67 -8.23 12.11
N GLU A 18 -12.36 -8.07 12.14
CA GLU A 18 -11.72 -6.82 12.59
C GLU A 18 -12.04 -5.66 11.64
N ILE A 19 -11.98 -5.91 10.33
CA ILE A 19 -12.30 -4.89 9.31
C ILE A 19 -13.79 -4.51 9.35
N GLU A 20 -14.69 -5.49 9.51
CA GLU A 20 -16.13 -5.25 9.65
C GLU A 20 -16.44 -4.42 10.89
N HIS A 21 -15.79 -4.72 12.01
CA HIS A 21 -15.98 -3.98 13.27
C HIS A 21 -15.66 -2.49 13.12
N GLU A 22 -14.64 -2.15 12.34
CA GLU A 22 -14.23 -0.76 12.07
C GLU A 22 -15.18 -0.01 11.13
N SER A 23 -16.09 -0.70 10.46
CA SER A 23 -17.12 -0.13 9.56
C SER A 23 -16.55 0.94 8.60
N PRO A 24 -15.58 0.61 7.73
CA PRO A 24 -14.92 1.59 6.88
C PRO A 24 -15.82 2.12 5.76
N ASP A 25 -15.64 3.38 5.36
CA ASP A 25 -16.27 3.92 4.15
C ASP A 25 -15.61 3.40 2.86
N ILE A 26 -14.31 3.11 2.91
CA ILE A 26 -13.52 2.50 1.83
C ILE A 26 -12.39 1.66 2.43
N ILE A 27 -11.95 0.68 1.66
CA ILE A 27 -10.76 -0.13 1.95
C ILE A 27 -9.72 0.12 0.86
N VAL A 28 -8.47 0.30 1.25
CA VAL A 28 -7.36 0.47 0.31
C VAL A 28 -6.29 -0.60 0.53
N SER A 29 -5.81 -1.20 -0.55
CA SER A 29 -4.68 -2.11 -0.55
C SER A 29 -3.47 -1.43 -1.17
N THR A 30 -2.35 -1.43 -0.44
CA THR A 30 -1.10 -0.84 -0.91
C THR A 30 -0.14 -1.88 -1.50
N GLY A 31 -0.68 -2.93 -2.13
CA GLY A 31 0.06 -3.91 -2.92
C GLY A 31 0.44 -5.18 -2.18
N ASP A 32 1.04 -6.10 -2.92
CA ASP A 32 1.43 -7.44 -2.49
C ASP A 32 0.25 -8.23 -1.89
N LEU A 33 -0.89 -8.23 -2.60
CA LEU A 33 -2.05 -9.04 -2.26
C LEU A 33 -1.75 -10.54 -2.38
N VAL A 34 -0.85 -10.90 -3.30
CA VAL A 34 -0.46 -12.28 -3.55
C VAL A 34 1.06 -12.43 -3.53
N HIS A 35 1.53 -13.66 -3.41
CA HIS A 35 2.94 -13.99 -3.58
C HIS A 35 3.26 -14.16 -5.07
N ASP A 36 4.52 -14.00 -5.47
CA ASP A 36 4.99 -14.18 -6.84
C ASP A 36 4.86 -15.63 -7.33
N THR A 37 4.67 -16.60 -6.42
CA THR A 37 4.47 -18.01 -6.71
C THR A 37 3.24 -18.57 -6.00
N GLY A 38 2.77 -19.73 -6.43
CA GLY A 38 1.59 -20.38 -5.87
C GLY A 38 0.27 -19.82 -6.41
N SER A 39 -0.84 -20.20 -5.81
CA SER A 39 -2.18 -19.77 -6.24
C SER A 39 -2.47 -18.34 -5.80
N TYR A 40 -3.06 -17.52 -6.67
CA TYR A 40 -3.60 -16.20 -6.34
C TYR A 40 -5.02 -16.25 -5.76
N THR A 41 -5.68 -17.42 -5.80
CA THR A 41 -7.05 -17.59 -5.30
C THR A 41 -7.29 -17.06 -3.87
N PRO A 42 -6.35 -17.21 -2.90
CA PRO A 42 -6.56 -16.63 -1.57
C PRO A 42 -6.66 -15.09 -1.60
N GLY A 43 -5.91 -14.41 -2.47
CA GLY A 43 -6.00 -12.95 -2.65
C GLY A 43 -7.35 -12.53 -3.20
N VAL A 44 -7.85 -13.22 -4.23
CA VAL A 44 -9.21 -12.98 -4.78
C VAL A 44 -10.27 -13.23 -3.72
N ARG A 45 -10.14 -14.32 -2.94
CA ARG A 45 -11.08 -14.65 -1.87
C ARG A 45 -11.12 -13.57 -0.78
N LEU A 46 -9.95 -13.09 -0.35
CA LEU A 46 -9.89 -11.96 0.58
C LEU A 46 -10.64 -10.76 0.01
N CYS A 47 -10.31 -10.34 -1.21
CA CYS A 47 -10.92 -9.17 -1.84
C CYS A 47 -12.43 -9.33 -2.01
N LYS A 48 -12.93 -10.53 -2.26
CA LYS A 48 -14.37 -10.81 -2.32
C LYS A 48 -15.07 -10.51 -1.01
N HIS A 49 -14.50 -10.90 0.13
CA HIS A 49 -15.05 -10.53 1.44
C HIS A 49 -14.95 -9.02 1.70
N LEU A 50 -13.85 -8.38 1.29
CA LEU A 50 -13.66 -6.94 1.49
C LEU A 50 -14.66 -6.10 0.71
N ILE A 51 -15.01 -6.50 -0.52
CA ILE A 51 -16.00 -5.80 -1.37
C ILE A 51 -17.41 -5.85 -0.74
N ASP A 52 -17.73 -6.92 -0.02
CA ASP A 52 -19.01 -7.04 0.70
C ASP A 52 -19.10 -6.04 1.87
N ILE A 53 -17.96 -5.55 2.39
CA ILE A 53 -17.88 -4.57 3.50
C ILE A 53 -17.90 -3.14 2.97
N ALA A 54 -17.03 -2.81 2.01
CA ALA A 54 -16.88 -1.46 1.48
C ALA A 54 -16.18 -1.47 0.10
N PRO A 55 -16.28 -0.38 -0.71
CA PRO A 55 -15.51 -0.25 -1.94
C PRO A 55 -14.02 -0.45 -1.71
N VAL A 56 -13.38 -1.27 -2.54
CA VAL A 56 -11.96 -1.62 -2.46
C VAL A 56 -11.18 -0.98 -3.60
N TYR A 57 -10.12 -0.26 -3.25
CA TYR A 57 -9.14 0.31 -4.17
C TYR A 57 -7.79 -0.33 -3.91
N ALA A 58 -7.06 -0.68 -4.95
CA ALA A 58 -5.76 -1.32 -4.83
C ALA A 58 -4.72 -0.68 -5.74
N VAL A 59 -3.45 -0.82 -5.39
CA VAL A 59 -2.31 -0.65 -6.28
C VAL A 59 -1.49 -1.93 -6.30
N THR A 60 -0.67 -2.10 -7.31
CA THR A 60 0.24 -3.24 -7.41
C THR A 60 1.40 -3.14 -6.43
N GLY A 61 1.80 -4.27 -5.88
CA GLY A 61 3.10 -4.45 -5.26
C GLY A 61 4.07 -5.21 -6.18
N ASN A 62 5.29 -5.38 -5.74
CA ASN A 62 6.28 -6.06 -6.57
C ASN A 62 6.02 -7.56 -6.74
N HIS A 63 5.48 -8.22 -5.71
CA HIS A 63 5.12 -9.64 -5.82
C HIS A 63 3.93 -9.86 -6.74
N ASP A 64 2.97 -8.92 -6.78
CA ASP A 64 1.86 -8.98 -7.73
C ASP A 64 2.40 -8.95 -9.17
N LEU A 65 3.29 -7.98 -9.50
CA LEU A 65 3.85 -7.79 -10.85
C LEU A 65 4.92 -8.83 -11.25
N TRP A 66 5.49 -9.57 -10.30
CA TRP A 66 6.43 -10.65 -10.63
C TRP A 66 5.73 -11.92 -11.13
N ARG A 67 4.42 -12.01 -10.97
CA ARG A 67 3.63 -13.13 -11.43
C ARG A 67 3.53 -13.14 -12.94
N SER A 68 3.70 -14.31 -13.54
CA SER A 68 3.45 -14.51 -14.98
C SER A 68 1.96 -14.54 -15.34
N ASP A 69 1.07 -14.76 -14.36
CA ASP A 69 -0.38 -14.81 -14.46
C ASP A 69 -1.07 -13.58 -13.82
N TYR A 70 -0.34 -12.45 -13.71
CA TYR A 70 -0.88 -11.23 -13.11
C TYR A 70 -2.13 -10.72 -13.83
N GLU A 71 -2.17 -10.79 -15.16
CA GLU A 71 -3.34 -10.35 -15.95
C GLU A 71 -4.60 -11.17 -15.63
N ASP A 72 -4.46 -12.47 -15.37
CA ASP A 72 -5.58 -13.32 -14.94
C ASP A 72 -6.05 -12.97 -13.54
N PHE A 73 -5.12 -12.76 -12.62
CA PHE A 73 -5.40 -12.32 -11.25
C PHE A 73 -6.14 -10.97 -11.25
N GLU A 74 -5.64 -10.00 -12.00
CA GLU A 74 -6.26 -8.67 -12.09
C GLU A 74 -7.66 -8.73 -12.70
N ARG A 75 -7.87 -9.55 -13.73
CA ARG A 75 -9.17 -9.77 -14.33
C ARG A 75 -10.19 -10.30 -13.32
N GLU A 76 -9.78 -11.23 -12.45
CA GLU A 76 -10.63 -11.74 -11.38
C GLU A 76 -10.93 -10.67 -10.32
N LEU A 77 -9.94 -9.85 -9.93
CA LEU A 77 -10.16 -8.72 -9.02
C LEU A 77 -11.18 -7.72 -9.58
N THR A 78 -11.02 -7.36 -10.85
CA THR A 78 -11.94 -6.45 -11.54
C THR A 78 -13.36 -7.05 -11.63
N ALA A 79 -13.47 -8.34 -11.91
CA ALA A 79 -14.76 -9.03 -12.03
C ALA A 79 -15.55 -9.05 -10.71
N ILE A 80 -14.88 -9.06 -9.56
CA ILE A 80 -15.53 -8.97 -8.25
C ILE A 80 -15.73 -7.53 -7.77
N GLY A 81 -15.27 -6.51 -8.50
CA GLY A 81 -15.51 -5.10 -8.20
C GLY A 81 -14.36 -4.36 -7.49
N VAL A 82 -13.18 -4.96 -7.37
CA VAL A 82 -11.98 -4.23 -6.90
C VAL A 82 -11.56 -3.26 -7.98
N LYS A 83 -11.24 -2.03 -7.59
CA LYS A 83 -10.65 -1.04 -8.49
C LYS A 83 -9.14 -0.93 -8.28
N THR A 84 -8.35 -1.59 -9.13
CA THR A 84 -6.90 -1.39 -9.19
C THR A 84 -6.60 -0.08 -9.91
N LEU A 85 -5.78 0.78 -9.29
CA LEU A 85 -5.38 2.08 -9.82
C LEU A 85 -4.02 1.96 -10.50
N HIS A 86 -4.01 1.97 -11.85
CA HIS A 86 -2.81 1.90 -12.67
C HIS A 86 -2.41 3.27 -13.18
N ASP A 87 -1.58 3.99 -12.42
CA ASP A 87 -1.17 5.35 -12.73
C ASP A 87 -2.39 6.26 -12.98
N GLU A 88 -3.42 6.11 -12.17
CA GLU A 88 -4.67 6.86 -12.31
C GLU A 88 -5.16 7.49 -11.01
N ARG A 89 -6.10 8.40 -11.13
CA ARG A 89 -6.73 9.13 -10.05
C ARG A 89 -8.24 9.01 -10.12
N VAL A 90 -8.86 8.80 -8.96
CA VAL A 90 -10.30 8.86 -8.78
C VAL A 90 -10.68 9.94 -7.77
N ILE A 91 -11.84 10.56 -7.95
CA ILE A 91 -12.39 11.51 -7.00
C ILE A 91 -13.43 10.78 -6.16
N LEU A 92 -13.22 10.80 -4.85
CA LEU A 92 -14.14 10.25 -3.86
C LEU A 92 -14.94 11.39 -3.24
N LYS A 93 -16.27 11.25 -3.26
CA LYS A 93 -17.19 12.26 -2.73
C LYS A 93 -17.96 11.71 -1.55
N ARG A 94 -18.08 12.54 -0.50
CA ARG A 94 -18.94 12.26 0.64
C ARG A 94 -19.62 13.58 1.07
N ASN A 95 -20.93 13.65 0.91
CA ASN A 95 -21.70 14.89 1.07
C ASN A 95 -21.11 16.00 0.15
N GLU A 96 -20.78 17.15 0.72
CA GLU A 96 -20.18 18.29 -0.01
C GLU A 96 -18.65 18.24 -0.08
N SER A 97 -18.04 17.24 0.56
CA SER A 97 -16.58 17.09 0.58
C SER A 97 -16.10 16.12 -0.50
N GLU A 98 -14.97 16.44 -1.10
CA GLU A 98 -14.28 15.54 -2.00
C GLU A 98 -12.78 15.44 -1.70
N ILE A 99 -12.22 14.29 -1.98
CA ILE A 99 -10.79 14.00 -1.93
C ILE A 99 -10.39 13.27 -3.19
N SER A 100 -9.12 13.33 -3.54
CA SER A 100 -8.60 12.47 -4.59
C SER A 100 -7.90 11.25 -3.98
N LEU A 101 -8.08 10.12 -4.63
CA LEU A 101 -7.32 8.89 -4.39
C LEU A 101 -6.57 8.55 -5.67
N SER A 102 -5.26 8.69 -5.64
CA SER A 102 -4.35 8.38 -6.72
C SER A 102 -3.65 7.06 -6.44
N GLY A 103 -3.38 6.28 -7.46
CA GLY A 103 -2.55 5.09 -7.36
C GLY A 103 -1.52 5.07 -8.47
N ILE A 104 -0.30 4.69 -8.15
CA ILE A 104 0.73 4.41 -9.14
C ILE A 104 1.24 2.98 -8.95
N ASP A 105 1.52 2.32 -10.05
CA ASP A 105 2.05 0.96 -10.05
C ASP A 105 3.42 0.87 -9.38
N ASP A 106 3.75 -0.33 -8.88
CA ASP A 106 5.10 -0.58 -8.38
C ASP A 106 6.13 -0.33 -9.50
N PRO A 107 7.13 0.53 -9.25
CA PRO A 107 8.08 0.93 -10.29
C PRO A 107 9.11 -0.17 -10.58
N PHE A 108 8.65 -1.43 -10.68
CA PHE A 108 9.51 -2.58 -10.90
C PHE A 108 10.52 -2.35 -12.03
N ALA A 109 11.78 -2.45 -11.71
CA ALA A 109 12.88 -2.36 -12.67
C ALA A 109 14.18 -2.92 -12.11
N LEU A 110 15.12 -3.25 -13.00
CA LEU A 110 16.39 -3.89 -12.66
C LEU A 110 17.44 -2.93 -12.07
N ASN A 111 17.22 -1.62 -12.11
CA ASN A 111 18.17 -0.65 -11.55
C ASN A 111 17.47 0.64 -11.08
N SER A 112 18.16 1.42 -10.24
CA SER A 112 17.63 2.62 -9.60
C SER A 112 17.30 3.77 -10.53
N VAL A 113 17.99 3.88 -11.66
CA VAL A 113 17.71 4.91 -12.67
C VAL A 113 16.36 4.61 -13.32
N LYS A 114 16.13 3.36 -13.71
CA LYS A 114 14.87 2.94 -14.30
C LYS A 114 13.70 3.03 -13.32
N ILE A 115 13.91 2.73 -12.03
CA ILE A 115 12.90 2.96 -10.99
C ILE A 115 12.51 4.44 -10.93
N ALA A 116 13.49 5.34 -10.92
CA ALA A 116 13.20 6.77 -10.89
C ALA A 116 12.40 7.21 -12.12
N GLU A 117 12.79 6.75 -13.30
CA GLU A 117 12.12 7.02 -14.56
C GLU A 117 10.69 6.48 -14.58
N ASN A 118 10.47 5.25 -14.09
CA ASN A 118 9.14 4.66 -14.01
C ASN A 118 8.22 5.48 -13.09
N ILE A 119 8.71 5.91 -11.91
CA ILE A 119 7.95 6.79 -11.01
C ILE A 119 7.56 8.10 -11.71
N GLU A 120 8.51 8.77 -12.38
CA GLU A 120 8.21 10.03 -13.08
C GLU A 120 7.18 9.82 -14.20
N ASN A 121 7.27 8.72 -14.94
CA ASN A 121 6.32 8.37 -15.99
C ASN A 121 4.91 8.11 -15.41
N SER A 122 4.81 7.40 -14.30
CA SER A 122 3.55 7.16 -13.61
C SER A 122 2.93 8.46 -13.09
N LEU A 123 3.73 9.30 -12.43
CA LEU A 123 3.27 10.59 -11.93
C LEU A 123 2.80 11.53 -13.04
N ALA A 124 3.45 11.49 -14.22
CA ALA A 124 3.09 12.33 -15.36
C ALA A 124 1.72 11.98 -15.97
N LYS A 125 1.21 10.77 -15.76
CA LYS A 125 -0.12 10.36 -16.21
C LYS A 125 -1.24 10.87 -15.30
N LEU A 126 -0.93 11.22 -14.04
CA LEU A 126 -1.94 11.66 -13.09
C LEU A 126 -2.45 13.06 -13.46
N PRO A 127 -3.77 13.26 -13.63
CA PRO A 127 -4.33 14.60 -13.82
C PRO A 127 -4.01 15.51 -12.62
N ARG A 128 -3.87 16.80 -12.81
CA ARG A 128 -3.70 17.74 -11.70
C ARG A 128 -4.95 17.80 -10.82
N TYR A 129 -4.73 17.91 -9.52
CA TYR A 129 -5.79 18.07 -8.55
C TYR A 129 -5.38 19.10 -7.48
N ASN A 130 -6.32 19.95 -7.08
CA ASN A 130 -6.05 21.05 -6.14
C ASN A 130 -6.68 20.86 -4.76
N GLY A 131 -7.26 19.68 -4.49
CA GLY A 131 -7.84 19.34 -3.19
C GLY A 131 -6.90 18.46 -2.35
N TYR A 132 -7.47 17.79 -1.35
CA TYR A 132 -6.74 16.84 -0.52
C TYR A 132 -6.46 15.57 -1.33
N ASP A 133 -5.20 15.32 -1.61
CA ASP A 133 -4.73 14.26 -2.50
C ASP A 133 -4.02 13.15 -1.72
N ILE A 134 -4.54 11.92 -1.87
CA ILE A 134 -3.98 10.71 -1.25
C ILE A 134 -3.35 9.87 -2.35
N LEU A 135 -2.10 9.46 -2.15
CA LEU A 135 -1.41 8.52 -3.04
C LEU A 135 -1.32 7.15 -2.39
N LEU A 136 -1.81 6.12 -3.08
CA LEU A 136 -1.47 4.73 -2.81
C LEU A 136 -0.19 4.38 -3.56
N PHE A 137 0.80 3.88 -2.86
CA PHE A 137 2.08 3.50 -3.43
C PHE A 137 2.73 2.39 -2.60
N HIS A 138 3.15 1.32 -3.24
CA HIS A 138 3.63 0.16 -2.48
C HIS A 138 4.91 0.42 -1.69
N ARG A 139 5.97 1.00 -2.32
CA ARG A 139 7.34 1.04 -1.76
C ARG A 139 7.60 2.22 -0.83
N ALA A 140 7.36 2.06 0.46
CA ALA A 140 7.64 3.09 1.48
C ALA A 140 9.10 3.60 1.46
N ASN A 141 10.06 2.75 1.12
CA ASN A 141 11.49 3.12 1.06
C ASN A 141 11.82 4.18 -0.02
N LEU A 142 10.88 4.46 -0.94
CA LEU A 142 11.02 5.47 -1.99
C LEU A 142 10.35 6.82 -1.62
N PHE A 143 9.90 7.00 -0.37
CA PHE A 143 9.24 8.22 0.10
C PHE A 143 10.04 9.49 -0.20
N ASP A 144 11.36 9.46 -0.07
CA ASP A 144 12.22 10.63 -0.36
C ASP A 144 12.09 11.14 -1.80
N ARG A 145 11.57 10.33 -2.74
CA ARG A 145 11.27 10.72 -4.13
C ARG A 145 9.89 11.34 -4.30
N LEU A 146 8.96 11.03 -3.38
CA LEU A 146 7.54 11.39 -3.49
C LEU A 146 7.12 12.55 -2.60
N LYS A 147 7.82 12.79 -1.49
CA LYS A 147 7.43 13.74 -0.43
C LYS A 147 7.29 15.21 -0.85
N TYR A 148 7.73 15.57 -2.07
CA TYR A 148 7.60 16.92 -2.63
C TYR A 148 6.78 16.95 -3.93
N ARG A 149 5.96 15.92 -4.19
CA ARG A 149 5.18 15.77 -5.42
C ARG A 149 3.74 16.28 -5.31
N GLY A 150 3.39 16.92 -4.19
CA GLY A 150 2.10 17.59 -4.00
C GLY A 150 1.01 16.73 -3.37
N PHE A 151 1.29 15.49 -2.99
CA PHE A 151 0.34 14.66 -2.23
C PHE A 151 0.30 15.10 -0.76
N ASN A 152 -0.89 15.11 -0.17
CA ASN A 152 -1.06 15.41 1.25
C ASN A 152 -0.77 14.18 2.12
N LEU A 153 -1.15 12.99 1.63
CA LEU A 153 -0.98 11.73 2.33
C LEU A 153 -0.51 10.65 1.34
N ILE A 154 0.50 9.90 1.73
CA ILE A 154 0.94 8.69 1.02
C ILE A 154 0.69 7.49 1.91
N LEU A 155 0.01 6.48 1.37
CA LEU A 155 -0.20 5.20 2.04
C LEU A 155 0.69 4.16 1.37
N ALA A 156 1.52 3.48 2.17
CA ALA A 156 2.51 2.56 1.65
C ALA A 156 2.63 1.29 2.51
N GLY A 157 3.26 0.26 1.93
CA GLY A 157 3.58 -1.02 2.57
C GLY A 157 5.02 -1.45 2.32
N HIS A 158 5.22 -2.69 1.82
CA HIS A 158 6.48 -3.28 1.36
C HIS A 158 7.50 -3.62 2.45
N MET A 159 7.54 -2.87 3.53
CA MET A 159 8.64 -2.94 4.50
C MET A 159 8.45 -3.99 5.59
N HIS A 160 7.28 -4.65 5.62
CA HIS A 160 6.91 -5.69 6.59
C HIS A 160 7.22 -5.32 8.04
N GLY A 161 7.08 -4.02 8.39
CA GLY A 161 7.41 -3.50 9.72
C GLY A 161 8.88 -3.70 10.13
N GLY A 162 9.75 -4.03 9.17
CA GLY A 162 11.15 -4.39 9.42
C GLY A 162 11.31 -5.80 9.97
N GLN A 163 10.46 -6.74 9.62
CA GLN A 163 10.36 -8.17 9.94
C GLN A 163 10.60 -8.49 11.43
N PHE A 164 11.79 -8.19 11.92
CA PHE A 164 12.17 -8.21 13.35
C PHE A 164 12.17 -6.80 13.91
N ARG A 165 11.57 -6.60 15.07
CA ARG A 165 11.60 -5.30 15.75
C ARG A 165 12.31 -5.43 17.10
N ILE A 166 13.10 -4.43 17.44
CA ILE A 166 13.65 -4.30 18.79
C ILE A 166 12.48 -3.87 19.70
N PRO A 167 12.36 -4.39 20.94
CA PRO A 167 11.41 -3.86 21.90
C PRO A 167 11.56 -2.33 22.00
N LYS A 168 10.45 -1.58 21.79
CA LYS A 168 10.37 -0.11 21.67
C LYS A 168 10.66 0.52 20.30
N GLY A 169 10.63 -0.27 19.20
CA GLY A 169 10.22 0.36 17.97
C GLY A 169 11.01 0.17 16.70
N ARG A 170 12.32 -0.02 16.64
CA ARG A 170 13.03 -0.08 15.35
C ARG A 170 12.84 -1.42 14.63
N GLY A 171 12.52 -1.34 13.33
CA GLY A 171 12.61 -2.49 12.43
C GLY A 171 14.08 -2.85 12.18
N VAL A 172 14.40 -4.14 12.15
CA VAL A 172 15.76 -4.63 12.02
C VAL A 172 16.07 -5.09 10.61
N VAL A 173 15.13 -5.81 9.96
CA VAL A 173 15.31 -6.38 8.63
C VAL A 173 14.12 -6.02 7.76
N ALA A 174 14.37 -5.49 6.59
CA ALA A 174 13.34 -5.23 5.59
C ALA A 174 13.64 -6.00 4.30
N PRO A 175 12.65 -6.16 3.42
CA PRO A 175 12.89 -6.69 2.09
C PRO A 175 14.04 -5.93 1.46
N LYS A 176 14.97 -6.66 0.83
CA LYS A 176 16.07 -6.05 0.11
C LYS A 176 15.45 -5.17 -0.96
N SER A 177 15.47 -3.87 -0.75
CA SER A 177 15.20 -2.92 -1.81
C SER A 177 16.33 -3.06 -2.82
N SER A 178 16.15 -3.96 -3.77
CA SER A 178 17.17 -4.37 -4.74
C SER A 178 17.61 -3.25 -5.67
N TRP A 179 17.15 -2.02 -5.43
CA TRP A 179 17.19 -1.02 -6.46
C TRP A 179 17.74 0.31 -5.95
N GLY A 180 19.03 0.33 -5.77
CA GLY A 180 19.82 1.55 -5.85
C GLY A 180 19.55 2.66 -4.83
N SER A 181 18.77 2.43 -3.81
CA SER A 181 18.86 3.26 -2.63
C SER A 181 19.93 2.69 -1.71
N LYS A 182 20.66 3.55 -1.02
CA LYS A 182 21.56 3.17 0.07
C LYS A 182 20.78 2.62 1.29
N SER A 183 19.52 2.22 1.12
CA SER A 183 18.74 1.60 2.17
C SER A 183 19.28 0.21 2.40
N SER A 184 19.97 0.05 3.50
CA SER A 184 20.46 -1.24 3.90
C SER A 184 19.27 -2.16 4.20
N MET A 185 19.43 -3.46 3.96
CA MET A 185 18.50 -4.47 4.44
C MET A 185 18.31 -4.39 5.97
N PHE A 186 19.29 -3.81 6.67
CA PHE A 186 19.28 -3.64 8.11
C PHE A 186 18.93 -2.18 8.49
N PHE A 187 18.07 -2.04 9.49
CA PHE A 187 17.64 -0.78 10.07
C PHE A 187 17.07 0.22 9.04
N PRO A 188 16.02 -0.19 8.30
CA PRO A 188 15.42 0.67 7.28
C PRO A 188 14.93 1.99 7.88
N LYS A 189 15.03 3.07 7.12
CA LYS A 189 14.58 4.41 7.53
C LYS A 189 13.06 4.46 7.67
N TYR A 190 12.35 3.92 6.68
CA TYR A 190 10.89 3.86 6.63
C TYR A 190 10.46 2.40 6.76
N PHE A 191 9.82 2.00 7.83
CA PHE A 191 9.48 0.59 8.06
C PHE A 191 8.08 0.36 8.64
N ALA A 192 7.51 1.29 9.39
CA ALA A 192 6.18 1.23 9.97
C ALA A 192 5.77 2.55 10.59
N GLY A 193 4.47 2.84 10.61
CA GLY A 193 3.89 4.00 11.29
C GLY A 193 3.92 5.28 10.46
N HIS A 194 3.92 6.42 11.11
CA HIS A 194 3.67 7.72 10.51
C HIS A 194 4.98 8.52 10.35
N TYR A 195 5.20 9.06 9.16
CA TYR A 195 6.34 9.89 8.81
C TYR A 195 5.86 11.22 8.25
N HIS A 196 6.55 12.31 8.63
CA HIS A 196 6.23 13.68 8.22
C HIS A 196 7.28 14.25 7.29
N ALA A 197 6.81 14.99 6.30
CA ALA A 197 7.57 15.93 5.50
C ALA A 197 6.79 17.25 5.43
N PRO A 198 7.36 18.39 4.99
CA PRO A 198 6.73 19.71 5.14
C PRO A 198 5.29 19.84 4.63
N HIS A 199 4.89 19.08 3.61
CA HIS A 199 3.55 19.14 3.02
C HIS A 199 2.95 17.76 2.72
N THR A 200 3.62 16.69 3.16
CA THR A 200 3.24 15.31 2.85
C THR A 200 3.46 14.42 4.04
N ASP A 201 2.42 13.76 4.48
CA ASP A 201 2.50 12.69 5.45
C ASP A 201 2.61 11.35 4.74
N MET A 202 3.29 10.37 5.33
CA MET A 202 3.26 8.99 4.89
C MET A 202 2.92 8.07 6.04
N ILE A 203 1.98 7.16 5.79
CA ILE A 203 1.68 6.04 6.69
C ILE A 203 2.21 4.77 6.04
N VAL A 204 3.04 4.04 6.79
CA VAL A 204 3.59 2.76 6.37
C VAL A 204 2.92 1.65 7.17
N ASN A 205 2.10 0.85 6.50
CA ASN A 205 1.48 -0.33 7.06
C ASN A 205 2.52 -1.45 7.20
N ARG A 206 2.45 -2.23 8.28
CA ARG A 206 3.38 -3.35 8.54
C ARG A 206 3.09 -4.61 7.73
N GLY A 207 1.98 -4.60 7.00
CA GLY A 207 1.49 -5.78 6.30
C GLY A 207 0.76 -6.76 7.21
N ILE A 208 -0.14 -7.51 6.61
CA ILE A 208 -0.97 -8.50 7.30
C ILE A 208 -0.45 -9.93 7.13
N GLY A 209 0.23 -10.25 6.03
CA GLY A 209 0.85 -11.56 5.80
C GLY A 209 2.30 -11.66 6.26
N ASN A 210 2.87 -12.83 6.09
CA ASN A 210 4.29 -13.10 6.40
C ASN A 210 4.98 -13.87 5.26
N PRO A 211 5.43 -13.19 4.20
CA PRO A 211 6.01 -13.84 3.03
C PRO A 211 7.42 -14.39 3.27
N MET A 212 8.05 -14.02 4.38
CA MET A 212 9.41 -14.45 4.68
C MET A 212 9.43 -15.78 5.42
N LEU A 213 10.44 -16.59 5.16
CA LEU A 213 10.70 -17.84 5.89
C LEU A 213 10.92 -17.59 7.40
N LEU A 214 11.35 -16.39 7.77
CA LEU A 214 11.58 -15.98 9.15
C LEU A 214 10.29 -15.45 9.77
N PRO A 215 9.94 -15.85 11.01
CA PRO A 215 8.74 -15.36 11.69
C PRO A 215 8.87 -13.85 11.99
N ARG A 216 7.72 -13.17 12.10
CA ARG A 216 7.66 -11.81 12.64
C ARG A 216 7.97 -11.85 14.15
N LEU A 217 8.99 -11.12 14.61
CA LEU A 217 9.33 -10.97 16.02
C LEU A 217 9.05 -9.56 16.52
N PHE A 218 8.23 -9.41 17.56
CA PHE A 218 7.75 -8.12 18.11
C PHE A 218 7.11 -7.20 17.05
N ASN A 219 6.55 -7.80 16.01
CA ASN A 219 6.04 -7.15 14.82
C ASN A 219 4.74 -7.83 14.37
N ARG A 220 3.66 -7.58 15.10
CA ARG A 220 2.34 -8.15 14.76
C ARG A 220 1.85 -7.62 13.43
N PRO A 221 1.11 -8.42 12.64
CA PRO A 221 0.30 -7.92 11.54
C PRO A 221 -0.58 -6.75 11.99
N GLU A 222 -0.90 -5.85 11.07
CA GLU A 222 -1.79 -4.72 11.36
C GLU A 222 -2.68 -4.37 10.17
N ILE A 223 -3.88 -3.89 10.48
CA ILE A 223 -4.65 -3.01 9.62
C ILE A 223 -4.45 -1.58 10.11
N THR A 224 -4.51 -0.59 9.21
CA THR A 224 -4.40 0.82 9.61
C THR A 224 -5.74 1.50 9.43
N VAL A 225 -6.30 2.01 10.53
CA VAL A 225 -7.55 2.79 10.50
C VAL A 225 -7.23 4.27 10.36
N ILE A 226 -7.77 4.90 9.31
CA ILE A 226 -7.50 6.30 8.97
C ILE A 226 -8.81 7.06 8.98
N THR A 227 -8.92 8.08 9.84
CA THR A 227 -10.06 8.98 9.89
C THR A 227 -9.69 10.33 9.29
N LEU A 228 -10.29 10.67 8.14
CA LEU A 228 -10.17 11.99 7.53
C LEU A 228 -11.28 12.89 8.10
N LYS A 229 -10.90 14.09 8.53
CA LYS A 229 -11.85 15.09 9.05
C LYS A 229 -11.74 16.37 8.25
N HIS A 230 -12.88 16.92 7.86
CA HIS A 230 -12.92 18.25 7.27
C HIS A 230 -12.50 19.27 8.34
N LYS A 231 -11.51 20.10 8.04
CA LYS A 231 -11.14 21.20 8.92
C LYS A 231 -12.20 22.29 8.77
N LYS A 232 -13.03 22.50 9.78
CA LYS A 232 -13.90 23.68 9.80
C LYS A 232 -13.00 24.92 9.83
N GLU A 233 -13.19 25.82 8.88
CA GLU A 233 -12.62 27.17 9.01
C GLU A 233 -13.23 27.81 10.26
N ILE A 234 -12.34 28.28 11.15
CA ILE A 234 -12.72 29.00 12.38
C ILE A 234 -12.79 30.48 12.02
#